data_c14aea89cdcc83ffaed6d999332354ac
#
_entry.id   c14aea89cdcc83ffaed6d999332354ac
#
_cell.length_a   1.000
_cell.length_b   1.000
_cell.length_c   1.000
_cell.angle_alpha   90.00
_cell.angle_beta   90.00
_cell.angle_gamma   90.00
#
_symmetry.space_group_name_H-M   'P 1'
#
loop_
_entity.id
_entity.type
_entity.pdbx_description
1 polymer ?
#
loop_
_entity_poly.entity_id
_entity_poly.type
_entity_poly.pdbx_seq_one_letter_code
_entity_poly.pdbx_strand_id
1 'polypeptide(L)'
;QKDFIDGALGTKEAQAMLPRMEAKLAAARAAGTALVFTMDTHGEDYLATQEGKRLPVPHCIRGTKGWEIAASLQPFVQAAAAVVEKPSFGSTELPAVLAGYDEIELVGLCTDICVISNALLLKAFYPEKRISVDASCCAGVTVESHEDALRAMKMCQVDVK
;
A
#
# COMPACT_ATOMS: atom_id res chain seq x y z
N GLN A 1 1.92 7.52 0.10
CA GLN A 1 2.96 8.50 0.37
C GLN A 1 3.15 9.42 -0.82
N LYS A 2 3.65 10.63 -0.58
CA LYS A 2 3.74 11.69 -1.58
C LYS A 2 4.65 11.32 -2.75
N ASP A 3 5.77 10.63 -2.49
CA ASP A 3 6.69 10.20 -3.54
C ASP A 3 6.05 9.31 -4.61
N PHE A 4 5.02 8.53 -4.24
CA PHE A 4 4.27 7.70 -5.18
C PHE A 4 3.07 8.40 -5.85
N ILE A 5 2.74 9.62 -5.44
CA ILE A 5 1.62 10.39 -6.03
C ILE A 5 2.14 11.43 -7.01
N ASP A 6 2.90 12.40 -6.51
CA ASP A 6 3.40 13.55 -7.26
C ASP A 6 4.89 13.85 -6.98
N GLY A 7 5.59 12.93 -6.31
CA GLY A 7 7.02 13.02 -6.02
C GLY A 7 7.88 12.17 -6.96
N ALA A 8 8.99 11.63 -6.44
CA ALA A 8 10.05 10.99 -7.22
C ALA A 8 9.58 9.79 -8.08
N LEU A 9 8.58 9.05 -7.65
CA LEU A 9 7.98 7.88 -8.32
C LEU A 9 6.50 8.08 -8.65
N GLY A 10 6.03 9.33 -8.69
CA GLY A 10 4.64 9.67 -8.97
C GLY A 10 4.21 9.32 -10.38
N THR A 11 2.95 8.85 -10.54
CA THR A 11 2.34 8.52 -11.82
C THR A 11 0.99 9.22 -11.99
N LYS A 12 0.52 9.35 -13.24
CA LYS A 12 -0.81 9.89 -13.52
C LYS A 12 -1.91 8.97 -12.97
N GLU A 13 -1.70 7.68 -13.02
CA GLU A 13 -2.60 6.65 -12.51
C GLU A 13 -2.74 6.76 -10.98
N ALA A 14 -1.62 6.95 -10.28
CA ALA A 14 -1.60 7.18 -8.83
C ALA A 14 -2.37 8.46 -8.44
N GLN A 15 -2.18 9.53 -9.18
CA GLN A 15 -2.94 10.79 -8.98
C GLN A 15 -4.43 10.60 -9.27
N ALA A 16 -4.77 9.90 -10.35
CA ALA A 16 -6.17 9.68 -10.76
C ALA A 16 -6.96 8.78 -9.80
N MET A 17 -6.28 7.85 -9.07
CA MET A 17 -6.97 6.99 -8.11
C MET A 17 -7.20 7.67 -6.75
N LEU A 18 -6.46 8.72 -6.41
CA LEU A 18 -6.49 9.34 -5.09
C LEU A 18 -7.89 9.82 -4.65
N PRO A 19 -8.72 10.48 -5.49
CA PRO A 19 -10.08 10.84 -5.09
C PRO A 19 -10.97 9.63 -4.74
N ARG A 20 -10.80 8.50 -5.44
CA ARG A 20 -11.53 7.26 -5.12
C ARG A 20 -11.06 6.68 -3.79
N MET A 21 -9.76 6.72 -3.52
CA MET A 21 -9.19 6.35 -2.23
C MET A 21 -9.78 7.18 -1.08
N GLU A 22 -9.84 8.51 -1.23
CA GLU A 22 -10.40 9.41 -0.23
C GLU A 22 -11.87 9.08 0.06
N ALA A 23 -12.67 8.88 -0.98
CA ALA A 23 -14.08 8.51 -0.85
C ALA A 23 -14.23 7.14 -0.13
N LYS A 24 -13.40 6.16 -0.50
CA LYS A 24 -13.40 4.83 0.13
C LYS A 24 -13.03 4.89 1.61
N LEU A 25 -11.98 5.61 1.96
CA LEU A 25 -11.55 5.76 3.36
C LEU A 25 -12.60 6.51 4.18
N ALA A 26 -13.27 7.52 3.60
CA ALA A 26 -14.38 8.21 4.25
C ALA A 26 -15.56 7.28 4.55
N ALA A 27 -15.93 6.44 3.57
CA ALA A 27 -16.99 5.45 3.75
C ALA A 27 -16.61 4.37 4.78
N ALA A 28 -15.38 3.85 4.72
CA ALA A 28 -14.88 2.88 5.69
C ALA A 28 -14.91 3.43 7.13
N ARG A 29 -14.44 4.67 7.31
CA ARG A 29 -14.48 5.34 8.62
C ARG A 29 -15.92 5.54 9.12
N ALA A 30 -16.84 5.94 8.25
CA ALA A 30 -18.26 6.10 8.60
C ALA A 30 -18.91 4.78 9.00
N ALA A 31 -18.47 3.66 8.41
CA ALA A 31 -18.91 2.31 8.75
C ALA A 31 -18.24 1.72 10.01
N GLY A 32 -17.29 2.44 10.63
CA GLY A 32 -16.53 1.93 11.78
C GLY A 32 -15.45 0.90 11.42
N THR A 33 -15.07 0.79 10.14
CA THR A 33 -14.00 -0.08 9.69
C THR A 33 -12.66 0.45 10.18
N ALA A 34 -11.84 -0.41 10.76
CA ALA A 34 -10.50 -0.05 11.19
C ALA A 34 -9.61 0.25 9.97
N LEU A 35 -8.84 1.33 10.05
CA LEU A 35 -7.87 1.70 9.03
C LEU A 35 -6.47 1.41 9.55
N VAL A 36 -5.66 0.73 8.74
CA VAL A 36 -4.24 0.50 9.00
C VAL A 36 -3.46 0.99 7.79
N PHE A 37 -2.45 1.82 8.03
CA PHE A 37 -1.58 2.32 6.98
C PHE A 37 -0.24 1.60 7.02
N THR A 38 0.33 1.33 5.86
CA THR A 38 1.74 0.95 5.72
C THR A 38 2.49 2.10 5.04
N MET A 39 3.70 2.37 5.51
CA MET A 39 4.57 3.41 4.95
C MET A 39 5.90 2.79 4.55
N ASP A 40 6.24 2.94 3.28
CA ASP A 40 7.58 2.66 2.82
C ASP A 40 8.56 3.62 3.51
N THR A 41 9.64 3.10 4.08
CA THR A 41 10.52 3.92 4.91
C THR A 41 11.96 3.51 4.71
N HIS A 42 12.73 4.36 4.04
CA HIS A 42 14.14 4.16 3.76
C HIS A 42 15.02 5.11 4.59
N GLY A 43 16.25 4.69 4.83
CA GLY A 43 17.30 5.52 5.42
C GLY A 43 18.02 6.37 4.37
N GLU A 44 18.89 7.27 4.84
CA GLU A 44 19.75 8.09 3.97
C GLU A 44 20.71 7.24 3.14
N ASP A 45 20.98 6.02 3.58
CA ASP A 45 21.82 5.03 2.90
C ASP A 45 21.10 4.24 1.79
N TYR A 46 19.88 4.65 1.40
CA TYR A 46 19.04 3.96 0.42
C TYR A 46 19.82 3.47 -0.82
N LEU A 47 20.67 4.32 -1.41
CA LEU A 47 21.44 3.98 -2.61
C LEU A 47 22.48 2.85 -2.38
N ALA A 48 22.84 2.58 -1.13
CA ALA A 48 23.71 1.47 -0.78
C ALA A 48 22.95 0.15 -0.59
N THR A 49 21.63 0.20 -0.46
CA THR A 49 20.76 -0.98 -0.29
C THR A 49 20.64 -1.81 -1.56
N GLN A 50 20.13 -3.03 -1.45
CA GLN A 50 19.83 -3.88 -2.59
C GLN A 50 18.78 -3.26 -3.53
N GLU A 51 17.79 -2.60 -2.95
CA GLU A 51 16.74 -1.90 -3.69
C GLU A 51 17.31 -0.67 -4.42
N GLY A 52 18.04 0.17 -3.71
CA GLY A 52 18.64 1.38 -4.29
C GLY A 52 19.66 1.11 -5.40
N LYS A 53 20.33 -0.05 -5.39
CA LYS A 53 21.18 -0.49 -6.51
C LYS A 53 20.40 -0.84 -7.77
N ARG A 54 19.15 -1.30 -7.64
CA ARG A 54 18.27 -1.68 -8.77
C ARG A 54 17.40 -0.52 -9.23
N LEU A 55 16.94 0.30 -8.30
CA LEU A 55 16.17 1.51 -8.52
C LEU A 55 16.90 2.70 -7.90
N PRO A 56 17.86 3.33 -8.61
CA PRO A 56 18.69 4.40 -8.06
C PRO A 56 17.93 5.75 -8.00
N VAL A 57 16.72 5.72 -7.47
CA VAL A 57 15.84 6.88 -7.27
C VAL A 57 15.49 6.96 -5.79
N PRO A 58 16.19 7.79 -4.99
CA PRO A 58 15.85 7.97 -3.59
C PRO A 58 14.40 8.40 -3.42
N HIS A 59 13.65 7.65 -2.63
CA HIS A 59 12.24 7.91 -2.34
C HIS A 59 11.91 7.45 -0.92
N CYS A 60 10.84 7.97 -0.39
CA CYS A 60 10.36 7.64 0.95
C CYS A 60 11.46 7.65 2.03
N ILE A 61 12.43 8.56 1.89
CA ILE A 61 13.48 8.72 2.90
C ILE A 61 12.85 9.33 4.16
N ARG A 62 13.03 8.65 5.29
CA ARG A 62 12.44 9.05 6.59
C ARG A 62 12.64 10.54 6.87
N GLY A 63 11.57 11.22 7.26
CA GLY A 63 11.58 12.64 7.62
C GLY A 63 11.55 13.61 6.43
N THR A 64 11.55 13.12 5.18
CA THR A 64 11.37 13.98 4.01
C THR A 64 9.89 14.18 3.68
N LYS A 65 9.58 15.22 2.90
CA LYS A 65 8.20 15.45 2.41
C LYS A 65 7.69 14.32 1.52
N GLY A 66 8.56 13.65 0.78
CA GLY A 66 8.20 12.51 -0.06
C GLY A 66 7.73 11.29 0.74
N TRP A 67 8.31 11.11 1.93
CA TRP A 67 7.92 10.05 2.86
C TRP A 67 6.55 10.26 3.49
N GLU A 68 6.11 11.49 3.66
CA GLU A 68 4.82 11.80 4.28
C GLU A 68 3.65 11.21 3.46
N ILE A 69 2.61 10.80 4.16
CA ILE A 69 1.33 10.43 3.52
C ILE A 69 0.74 11.68 2.86
N ALA A 70 0.14 11.51 1.69
CA ALA A 70 -0.49 12.60 0.93
C ALA A 70 -1.44 13.43 1.82
N ALA A 71 -1.42 14.75 1.66
CA ALA A 71 -2.11 15.68 2.56
C ALA A 71 -3.62 15.40 2.69
N SER A 72 -4.28 15.00 1.61
CA SER A 72 -5.70 14.65 1.61
C SER A 72 -6.04 13.41 2.43
N LEU A 73 -5.06 12.53 2.67
CA LEU A 73 -5.24 11.31 3.48
C LEU A 73 -4.87 11.50 4.96
N GLN A 74 -4.26 12.61 5.35
CA GLN A 74 -3.83 12.88 6.73
C GLN A 74 -4.95 12.73 7.78
N PRO A 75 -6.20 13.19 7.53
CA PRO A 75 -7.30 13.00 8.48
C PRO A 75 -7.64 11.53 8.77
N PHE A 76 -7.32 10.63 7.83
CA PHE A 76 -7.51 9.19 8.00
C PHE A 76 -6.35 8.55 8.75
N VAL A 77 -5.12 9.01 8.51
CA VAL A 77 -3.92 8.57 9.24
C VAL A 77 -4.04 8.88 10.73
N GLN A 78 -4.50 10.09 11.07
CA GLN A 78 -4.70 10.51 12.46
C GLN A 78 -5.74 9.66 13.20
N ALA A 79 -6.70 9.09 12.48
CA ALA A 79 -7.75 8.23 13.01
C ALA A 79 -7.45 6.72 12.80
N ALA A 80 -6.27 6.37 12.28
CA ALA A 80 -5.91 4.99 12.00
C ALA A 80 -5.69 4.18 13.29
N ALA A 81 -6.04 2.90 13.25
CA ALA A 81 -5.75 1.95 14.32
C ALA A 81 -4.25 1.67 14.45
N ALA A 82 -3.53 1.71 13.32
CA ALA A 82 -2.07 1.59 13.30
C ALA A 82 -1.47 2.21 12.04
N VAL A 83 -0.21 2.63 12.15
CA VAL A 83 0.66 2.98 11.03
C VAL A 83 1.92 2.13 11.15
N VAL A 84 2.20 1.33 10.12
CA VAL A 84 3.31 0.37 10.08
C VAL A 84 4.36 0.87 9.09
N GLU A 85 5.52 1.23 9.57
CA GLU A 85 6.65 1.55 8.70
C GLU A 85 7.32 0.25 8.24
N LYS A 86 7.67 0.18 6.97
CA LYS A 86 8.27 -1.02 6.39
C LYS A 86 9.50 -0.66 5.54
N PRO A 87 10.60 -1.40 5.68
CA PRO A 87 11.84 -1.14 4.93
C PRO A 87 11.86 -1.80 3.54
N SER A 88 10.79 -2.47 3.16
CA SER A 88 10.69 -3.25 1.91
C SER A 88 9.22 -3.33 1.46
N PHE A 89 8.97 -4.01 0.36
CA PHE A 89 7.67 -4.08 -0.32
C PHE A 89 6.56 -4.69 0.54
N GLY A 90 6.81 -5.86 1.16
CA GLY A 90 5.93 -6.49 2.15
C GLY A 90 6.37 -6.20 3.59
N SER A 91 5.43 -6.16 4.51
CA SER A 91 5.70 -5.99 5.94
C SER A 91 5.48 -7.27 6.71
N THR A 92 6.54 -7.81 7.31
CA THR A 92 6.46 -8.99 8.18
C THR A 92 5.77 -8.69 9.52
N GLU A 93 5.60 -7.42 9.88
CA GLU A 93 4.89 -6.99 11.10
C GLU A 93 3.37 -6.88 10.87
N LEU A 94 2.96 -6.65 9.62
CA LEU A 94 1.56 -6.43 9.27
C LEU A 94 0.62 -7.58 9.69
N PRO A 95 1.00 -8.87 9.58
CA PRO A 95 0.15 -9.96 10.07
C PRO A 95 -0.18 -9.84 11.55
N ALA A 96 0.80 -9.52 12.41
CA ALA A 96 0.55 -9.37 13.84
C ALA A 96 -0.42 -8.22 14.15
N VAL A 97 -0.29 -7.10 13.43
CA VAL A 97 -1.21 -5.95 13.56
C VAL A 97 -2.63 -6.31 13.14
N LEU A 98 -2.78 -7.19 12.14
CA LEU A 98 -4.07 -7.59 11.57
C LEU A 98 -4.65 -8.89 12.16
N ALA A 99 -4.04 -9.44 13.20
CA ALA A 99 -4.46 -10.73 13.77
C ALA A 99 -5.93 -10.76 14.23
N GLY A 100 -6.42 -9.66 14.79
CA GLY A 100 -7.78 -9.53 15.33
C GLY A 100 -8.90 -9.26 14.32
N TYR A 101 -8.59 -9.16 13.02
CA TYR A 101 -9.58 -8.88 11.98
C TYR A 101 -9.85 -10.11 11.12
N ASP A 102 -11.11 -10.40 10.80
CA ASP A 102 -11.52 -11.57 10.02
C ASP A 102 -11.46 -11.31 8.50
N GLU A 103 -11.70 -10.07 8.09
CA GLU A 103 -11.62 -9.63 6.70
C GLU A 103 -10.61 -8.49 6.55
N ILE A 104 -9.80 -8.55 5.50
CA ILE A 104 -8.76 -7.55 5.23
C ILE A 104 -8.90 -7.13 3.76
N GLU A 105 -9.07 -5.83 3.53
CA GLU A 105 -9.08 -5.27 2.20
C GLU A 105 -7.86 -4.36 2.01
N LEU A 106 -7.11 -4.59 0.94
CA LEU A 106 -5.93 -3.80 0.60
C LEU A 106 -6.28 -2.79 -0.51
N VAL A 107 -5.74 -1.60 -0.36
CA VAL A 107 -5.82 -0.50 -1.32
C VAL A 107 -4.51 0.27 -1.33
N GLY A 108 -4.21 0.98 -2.39
CA GLY A 108 -3.03 1.87 -2.45
C GLY A 108 -2.03 1.52 -3.53
N LEU A 109 -0.78 1.83 -3.26
CA LEU A 109 0.33 1.84 -4.22
C LEU A 109 1.53 1.02 -3.74
N CYS A 110 2.27 0.42 -4.63
CA CYS A 110 1.86 0.10 -6.00
C CYS A 110 1.24 -1.28 -6.03
N THR A 111 0.23 -1.49 -6.89
CA THR A 111 -0.48 -2.77 -7.01
C THR A 111 0.47 -3.95 -7.23
N ASP A 112 1.43 -3.75 -8.12
CA ASP A 112 2.41 -4.71 -8.62
C ASP A 112 3.65 -4.86 -7.72
N ILE A 113 3.73 -4.09 -6.64
CA ILE A 113 4.85 -4.12 -5.71
C ILE A 113 4.35 -4.35 -4.27
N CYS A 114 3.97 -3.28 -3.56
CA CYS A 114 3.62 -3.35 -2.14
C CYS A 114 2.28 -4.04 -1.89
N VAL A 115 1.27 -3.78 -2.75
CA VAL A 115 -0.07 -4.36 -2.55
C VAL A 115 -0.02 -5.87 -2.73
N ILE A 116 0.51 -6.37 -3.87
CA ILE A 116 0.62 -7.82 -4.10
C ILE A 116 1.53 -8.49 -3.06
N SER A 117 2.64 -7.87 -2.67
CA SER A 117 3.55 -8.43 -1.66
C SER A 117 2.84 -8.65 -0.32
N ASN A 118 2.08 -7.65 0.15
CA ASN A 118 1.33 -7.77 1.40
C ASN A 118 0.12 -8.70 1.26
N ALA A 119 -0.58 -8.69 0.12
CA ALA A 119 -1.72 -9.58 -0.10
C ALA A 119 -1.32 -11.06 -0.02
N LEU A 120 -0.23 -11.43 -0.71
CA LEU A 120 0.28 -12.81 -0.70
C LEU A 120 0.86 -13.20 0.66
N LEU A 121 1.56 -12.27 1.33
CA LEU A 121 2.07 -12.49 2.67
C LEU A 121 0.92 -12.74 3.67
N LEU A 122 -0.12 -11.91 3.64
CA LEU A 122 -1.30 -12.07 4.50
C LEU A 122 -2.05 -13.37 4.18
N LYS A 123 -2.16 -13.76 2.89
CA LYS A 123 -2.78 -15.02 2.49
C LYS A 123 -1.99 -16.23 3.00
N ALA A 124 -0.65 -16.13 3.04
CA ALA A 124 0.21 -17.18 3.59
C ALA A 124 0.07 -17.30 5.13
N PHE A 125 -0.03 -16.17 5.84
CA PHE A 125 -0.21 -16.16 7.29
C PHE A 125 -1.62 -16.56 7.73
N TYR A 126 -2.62 -16.17 6.95
CA TYR A 126 -4.05 -16.32 7.27
C TYR A 126 -4.80 -16.96 6.11
N PRO A 127 -4.59 -18.26 5.83
CA PRO A 127 -5.18 -18.92 4.66
C PRO A 127 -6.72 -18.89 4.67
N GLU A 128 -7.33 -18.87 5.86
CA GLU A 128 -8.79 -18.89 6.02
C GLU A 128 -9.43 -17.49 6.11
N LYS A 129 -8.63 -16.43 6.31
CA LYS A 129 -9.18 -15.08 6.31
C LYS A 129 -9.51 -14.63 4.88
N ARG A 130 -10.54 -13.82 4.78
CA ARG A 130 -10.88 -13.16 3.52
C ARG A 130 -9.92 -12.00 3.26
N ILE A 131 -9.08 -12.18 2.25
CA ILE A 131 -8.16 -11.14 1.77
C ILE A 131 -8.68 -10.62 0.44
N SER A 132 -8.88 -9.32 0.33
CA SER A 132 -9.37 -8.69 -0.90
C SER A 132 -8.53 -7.46 -1.28
N VAL A 133 -8.62 -7.08 -2.56
CA VAL A 133 -8.02 -5.87 -3.12
C VAL A 133 -9.08 -5.12 -3.91
N ASP A 134 -9.27 -3.82 -3.63
CA ASP A 134 -10.08 -2.94 -4.47
C ASP A 134 -9.20 -2.33 -5.56
N ALA A 135 -9.29 -2.88 -6.77
CA ALA A 135 -8.50 -2.46 -7.91
C ALA A 135 -8.73 -0.98 -8.27
N SER A 136 -9.95 -0.47 -8.07
CA SER A 136 -10.27 0.93 -8.36
C SER A 136 -9.55 1.94 -7.48
N CYS A 137 -9.10 1.49 -6.30
CA CYS A 137 -8.33 2.25 -5.31
C CYS A 137 -6.85 1.84 -5.29
N CYS A 138 -6.36 1.23 -6.38
CA CYS A 138 -4.97 0.86 -6.57
C CYS A 138 -4.44 1.42 -7.89
N ALA A 139 -3.13 1.55 -7.99
CA ALA A 139 -2.42 1.80 -9.25
C ALA A 139 -1.06 1.11 -9.23
N GLY A 140 -0.62 0.60 -10.37
CA GLY A 140 0.71 -0.01 -10.54
C GLY A 140 1.73 0.99 -11.08
N VAL A 141 2.94 0.51 -11.28
CA VAL A 141 4.00 1.27 -11.97
C VAL A 141 3.59 1.55 -13.41
N THR A 142 2.95 0.56 -14.06
CA THR A 142 2.31 0.68 -15.37
C THR A 142 0.91 0.10 -15.33
N VAL A 143 0.07 0.43 -16.31
CA VAL A 143 -1.26 -0.20 -16.45
C VAL A 143 -1.13 -1.71 -16.65
N GLU A 144 -0.16 -2.15 -17.45
CA GLU A 144 0.08 -3.58 -17.73
C GLU A 144 0.49 -4.33 -16.46
N SER A 145 1.48 -3.83 -15.71
CA SER A 145 1.93 -4.49 -14.47
C SER A 145 0.87 -4.48 -13.37
N HIS A 146 0.02 -3.45 -13.32
CA HIS A 146 -1.17 -3.41 -12.46
C HIS A 146 -2.10 -4.60 -12.75
N GLU A 147 -2.48 -4.79 -14.02
CA GLU A 147 -3.36 -5.88 -14.44
C GLU A 147 -2.73 -7.26 -14.21
N ASP A 148 -1.41 -7.41 -14.45
CA ASP A 148 -0.69 -8.65 -14.17
C ASP A 148 -0.71 -9.00 -12.69
N ALA A 149 -0.49 -8.02 -11.82
CA ALA A 149 -0.54 -8.22 -10.38
C ALA A 149 -1.94 -8.64 -9.90
N LEU A 150 -3.00 -8.01 -10.43
CA LEU A 150 -4.38 -8.37 -10.11
C LEU A 150 -4.70 -9.80 -10.56
N ARG A 151 -4.23 -10.21 -11.76
CA ARG A 151 -4.38 -11.60 -12.24
C ARG A 151 -3.65 -12.59 -11.34
N ALA A 152 -2.41 -12.28 -10.95
CA ALA A 152 -1.61 -13.13 -10.06
C ALA A 152 -2.28 -13.28 -8.68
N MET A 153 -2.78 -12.20 -8.11
CA MET A 153 -3.49 -12.23 -6.82
C MET A 153 -4.75 -13.09 -6.89
N LYS A 154 -5.54 -13.00 -7.97
CA LYS A 154 -6.73 -13.87 -8.18
C LYS A 154 -6.34 -15.35 -8.20
N MET A 155 -5.24 -15.73 -8.86
CA MET A 155 -4.77 -17.11 -8.87
C MET A 155 -4.38 -17.62 -7.48
N CYS A 156 -3.95 -16.72 -6.60
CA CYS A 156 -3.63 -17.00 -5.21
C CYS A 156 -4.83 -16.83 -4.26
N GLN A 157 -6.06 -16.80 -4.78
CA GLN A 157 -7.30 -16.71 -4.01
C GLN A 157 -7.45 -15.41 -3.18
N VAL A 158 -6.89 -14.32 -3.68
CA VAL A 158 -7.21 -12.97 -3.21
C VAL A 158 -8.41 -12.46 -4.02
N ASP A 159 -9.44 -11.98 -3.33
CA ASP A 159 -10.64 -11.42 -3.96
C ASP A 159 -10.29 -10.05 -4.58
N VAL A 160 -10.38 -9.91 -5.90
CA VAL A 160 -10.19 -8.64 -6.61
C VAL A 160 -11.54 -8.06 -6.99
N LYS A 161 -11.84 -6.87 -6.45
CA LYS A 161 -13.08 -6.12 -6.65
C LYS A 161 -12.87 -4.98 -7.65
#